data_41a0ed01e8be252aad89e15823d70642
#
_entry.id   41a0ed01e8be252aad89e15823d70642
#
_cell.length_a   1.000
_cell.length_b   1.000
_cell.length_c   1.000
_cell.angle_alpha   90.00
_cell.angle_beta   90.00
_cell.angle_gamma   90.00
#
_symmetry.space_group_name_H-M   'P 1'
#
loop_
_entity.id
_entity.type
_entity.pdbx_description
1 polymer ?
#
loop_
_entity_poly.entity_id
_entity_poly.type
_entity_poly.pdbx_seq_one_letter_code
_entity_poly.pdbx_strand_id
1 'polypeptide(L)'
;MDQRWIAAAALLLAQFAPFDAQAALPAGDSRVLRFPDICGDQIAFVQAGDIYTVANSGGLAVRLTSHDGQELYPKFSPDCRWIAFSGEYDGTRQVYAIPAAGGQPRQLTWYNDVGAQPPRGGTDYRVLDWTPDGKNILFRANRVATDDRGGRPFVVPLDGGMET
;
A
#
# COMPACT_ATOMS: atom_id res chain seq x y z
N MET A 1 57.58 -46.34 19.80
CA MET A 1 56.55 -46.94 18.96
C MET A 1 55.25 -46.16 19.29
N ASP A 2 55.06 -45.06 18.65
CA ASP A 2 54.24 -44.74 17.46
C ASP A 2 52.74 -45.03 17.66
N GLN A 3 51.93 -44.06 17.76
CA GLN A 3 51.12 -43.68 16.67
C GLN A 3 50.31 -42.41 16.97
N ARG A 4 50.50 -41.47 16.11
CA ARG A 4 49.84 -40.18 15.92
C ARG A 4 48.40 -40.39 15.36
N TRP A 5 47.38 -39.89 16.06
CA TRP A 5 46.06 -39.71 15.46
C TRP A 5 45.79 -38.23 15.29
N ILE A 6 45.98 -37.77 14.07
CA ILE A 6 45.54 -36.44 13.64
C ILE A 6 44.07 -36.59 13.27
N ALA A 7 43.17 -36.07 14.11
CA ALA A 7 41.77 -35.90 13.76
C ALA A 7 41.63 -34.60 12.98
N ALA A 8 41.41 -34.71 11.67
CA ALA A 8 41.06 -33.62 10.82
C ALA A 8 39.59 -33.24 11.08
N ALA A 9 39.37 -32.12 11.75
CA ALA A 9 38.04 -31.51 11.84
C ALA A 9 37.75 -30.82 10.51
N ALA A 10 36.91 -31.45 9.66
CA ALA A 10 36.34 -30.81 8.48
C ALA A 10 35.30 -29.80 8.91
N LEU A 11 35.64 -28.53 8.81
CA LEU A 11 34.69 -27.41 8.94
C LEU A 11 33.76 -27.40 7.71
N LEU A 12 32.55 -27.89 7.86
CA LEU A 12 31.46 -27.68 6.88
C LEU A 12 30.99 -26.23 6.99
N LEU A 13 31.55 -25.36 6.18
CA LEU A 13 30.99 -24.04 5.90
C LEU A 13 29.76 -24.27 5.05
N ALA A 14 28.58 -24.26 5.69
CA ALA A 14 27.31 -24.13 4.99
C ALA A 14 27.27 -22.73 4.35
N GLN A 15 27.51 -22.69 3.05
CA GLN A 15 27.29 -21.48 2.25
C GLN A 15 25.79 -21.28 2.18
N PHE A 16 25.28 -20.34 2.97
CA PHE A 16 23.95 -19.77 2.74
C PHE A 16 24.05 -18.95 1.46
N ALA A 17 23.61 -19.52 0.36
CA ALA A 17 23.33 -18.74 -0.84
C ALA A 17 22.23 -17.72 -0.49
N PRO A 18 22.39 -16.45 -0.87
CA PRO A 18 21.31 -15.50 -0.73
C PRO A 18 20.12 -16.02 -1.52
N PHE A 19 18.96 -16.04 -0.88
CA PHE A 19 17.70 -16.42 -1.49
C PHE A 19 17.29 -15.27 -2.41
N ASP A 20 17.81 -15.25 -3.64
CA ASP A 20 17.32 -14.40 -4.72
C ASP A 20 15.98 -14.93 -5.20
N ALA A 21 14.95 -14.73 -4.39
CA ALA A 21 13.57 -14.96 -4.80
C ALA A 21 13.06 -13.77 -5.63
N GLN A 22 13.78 -13.42 -6.66
CA GLN A 22 13.30 -12.50 -7.69
C GLN A 22 12.58 -13.33 -8.75
N ALA A 23 11.29 -13.58 -8.53
CA ALA A 23 10.42 -14.03 -9.60
C ALA A 23 10.28 -12.88 -10.60
N ALA A 24 11.17 -12.83 -11.58
CA ALA A 24 11.00 -11.97 -12.73
C ALA A 24 9.66 -12.31 -13.38
N LEU A 25 8.75 -11.34 -13.43
CA LEU A 25 7.48 -11.49 -14.13
C LEU A 25 7.79 -11.73 -15.62
N PRO A 26 7.13 -12.69 -16.28
CA PRO A 26 7.38 -12.95 -17.71
C PRO A 26 7.12 -11.69 -18.51
N ALA A 27 8.09 -11.32 -19.35
CA ALA A 27 7.96 -10.23 -20.30
C ALA A 27 6.79 -10.54 -21.25
N GLY A 28 5.73 -9.73 -21.20
CA GLY A 28 4.58 -9.86 -22.10
C GLY A 28 3.21 -9.90 -21.42
N ASP A 29 3.14 -9.92 -20.08
CA ASP A 29 1.89 -9.87 -19.38
C ASP A 29 1.40 -8.41 -19.32
N SER A 30 0.41 -8.07 -20.15
CA SER A 30 -0.24 -6.75 -20.18
C SER A 30 -1.11 -6.58 -18.93
N ARG A 31 -0.48 -6.39 -17.78
CA ARG A 31 -1.18 -6.16 -16.51
C ARG A 31 -1.74 -4.74 -16.50
N VAL A 32 -2.99 -4.65 -16.13
CA VAL A 32 -3.63 -3.34 -15.98
C VAL A 32 -3.10 -2.69 -14.71
N LEU A 33 -2.07 -1.84 -14.86
CA LEU A 33 -1.57 -0.98 -13.79
C LEU A 33 -2.51 0.23 -13.67
N ARG A 34 -2.94 0.54 -12.47
CA ARG A 34 -3.92 1.61 -12.23
C ARG A 34 -3.45 2.57 -11.15
N PHE A 35 -3.96 3.80 -11.21
CA PHE A 35 -3.80 4.82 -10.18
C PHE A 35 -2.33 5.10 -9.82
N PRO A 36 -1.49 5.43 -10.80
CA PRO A 36 -0.11 5.74 -10.51
C PRO A 36 0.01 7.05 -9.74
N ASP A 37 1.00 7.11 -8.86
CA ASP A 37 1.46 8.31 -8.18
C ASP A 37 2.98 8.31 -8.10
N ILE A 38 3.62 9.47 -8.07
CA ILE A 38 5.07 9.58 -8.09
C ILE A 38 5.56 10.54 -7.00
N CYS A 39 6.62 10.13 -6.30
CA CYS A 39 7.33 11.00 -5.37
C CYS A 39 8.82 10.72 -5.43
N GLY A 40 9.63 11.76 -5.70
CA GLY A 40 11.07 11.59 -5.87
C GLY A 40 11.40 10.61 -6.98
N ASP A 41 12.07 9.54 -6.61
CA ASP A 41 12.50 8.46 -7.52
C ASP A 41 11.60 7.22 -7.48
N GLN A 42 10.46 7.28 -6.77
CA GLN A 42 9.55 6.16 -6.62
C GLN A 42 8.19 6.41 -7.28
N ILE A 43 7.63 5.35 -7.84
CA ILE A 43 6.26 5.30 -8.38
C ILE A 43 5.48 4.27 -7.56
N ALA A 44 4.33 4.67 -7.01
CA ALA A 44 3.34 3.77 -6.46
C ALA A 44 2.24 3.51 -7.50
N PHE A 45 1.68 2.31 -7.51
CA PHE A 45 0.58 1.94 -8.40
C PHE A 45 -0.20 0.75 -7.83
N VAL A 46 -1.37 0.49 -8.41
CA VAL A 46 -2.21 -0.66 -8.04
C VAL A 46 -2.13 -1.72 -9.13
N GLN A 47 -1.92 -2.95 -8.73
CA GLN A 47 -2.00 -4.15 -9.57
C GLN A 47 -2.76 -5.26 -8.83
N ALA A 48 -3.75 -5.84 -9.47
CA ALA A 48 -4.58 -6.94 -8.95
C ALA A 48 -5.23 -6.66 -7.57
N GLY A 49 -5.45 -5.38 -7.23
CA GLY A 49 -6.05 -4.98 -5.95
C GLY A 49 -5.04 -4.59 -4.89
N ASP A 50 -3.74 -4.78 -5.11
CA ASP A 50 -2.68 -4.44 -4.17
C ASP A 50 -1.86 -3.23 -4.61
N ILE A 51 -1.20 -2.60 -3.66
CA ILE A 51 -0.28 -1.48 -3.89
C ILE A 51 1.15 -2.01 -4.08
N TYR A 52 1.79 -1.52 -5.12
CA TYR A 52 3.18 -1.79 -5.46
C TYR A 52 3.96 -0.49 -5.55
N THR A 53 5.25 -0.56 -5.31
CA THR A 53 6.21 0.52 -5.61
C THR A 53 7.30 0.03 -6.53
N VAL A 54 7.84 0.94 -7.35
CA VAL A 54 8.98 0.70 -8.24
C VAL A 54 9.79 1.98 -8.38
N ALA A 55 11.09 1.86 -8.63
CA ALA A 55 11.90 3.03 -8.98
C ALA A 55 11.43 3.63 -10.33
N ASN A 56 11.46 4.95 -10.47
CA ASN A 56 11.08 5.63 -11.72
C ASN A 56 12.05 5.31 -12.87
N SER A 57 13.26 4.85 -12.56
CA SER A 57 14.23 4.30 -13.53
C SER A 57 13.88 2.90 -14.04
N GLY A 58 12.79 2.29 -13.51
CA GLY A 58 12.41 0.92 -13.80
C GLY A 58 13.03 -0.09 -12.83
N GLY A 59 12.79 -1.38 -13.08
CA GLY A 59 13.27 -2.47 -12.25
C GLY A 59 12.13 -3.34 -11.71
N LEU A 60 12.39 -4.05 -10.63
CA LEU A 60 11.40 -4.91 -9.98
C LEU A 60 10.47 -4.09 -9.10
N ALA A 61 9.18 -4.28 -9.28
CA ALA A 61 8.17 -3.72 -8.39
C ALA A 61 8.08 -4.52 -7.09
N VAL A 62 8.02 -3.81 -5.98
CA VAL A 62 7.83 -4.37 -4.64
C VAL A 62 6.36 -4.26 -4.26
N ARG A 63 5.75 -5.37 -3.86
CA ARG A 63 4.39 -5.39 -3.33
C ARG A 63 4.39 -4.87 -1.88
N LEU A 64 3.63 -3.82 -1.60
CA LEU A 64 3.52 -3.24 -0.26
C LEU A 64 2.37 -3.81 0.55
N THR A 65 1.26 -4.14 -0.10
CA THR A 65 0.05 -4.66 0.54
C THR A 65 -0.30 -6.04 0.00
N SER A 66 -1.03 -6.84 0.80
CA SER A 66 -1.39 -8.22 0.43
C SER A 66 -2.70 -8.68 1.10
N HIS A 67 -3.63 -7.77 1.32
CA HIS A 67 -4.93 -8.10 1.90
C HIS A 67 -5.87 -8.66 0.82
N ASP A 68 -6.88 -9.46 1.22
CA ASP A 68 -7.88 -10.01 0.28
C ASP A 68 -8.83 -8.93 -0.28
N GLY A 69 -9.03 -7.83 0.46
CA GLY A 69 -9.75 -6.64 0.00
C GLY A 69 -8.93 -5.80 -0.97
N GLN A 70 -9.58 -4.88 -1.67
CA GLN A 70 -8.92 -4.02 -2.64
C GLN A 70 -8.26 -2.81 -1.98
N GLU A 71 -7.06 -2.49 -2.41
CA GLU A 71 -6.38 -1.22 -2.15
C GLU A 71 -6.36 -0.38 -3.43
N LEU A 72 -6.81 0.87 -3.33
CA LEU A 72 -6.99 1.75 -4.47
C LEU A 72 -6.49 3.17 -4.16
N TYR A 73 -6.16 3.90 -5.21
CA TYR A 73 -5.82 5.34 -5.15
C TYR A 73 -4.66 5.67 -4.22
N PRO A 74 -3.50 4.99 -4.35
CA PRO A 74 -2.34 5.33 -3.56
C PRO A 74 -1.89 6.77 -3.84
N LYS A 75 -1.49 7.49 -2.78
CA LYS A 75 -0.95 8.84 -2.84
C LYS A 75 0.21 8.99 -1.88
N PHE A 76 1.36 9.39 -2.39
CA PHE A 76 2.52 9.69 -1.55
C PHE A 76 2.29 10.96 -0.72
N SER A 77 2.78 10.95 0.50
CA SER A 77 2.94 12.19 1.27
C SER A 77 3.98 13.11 0.61
N PRO A 78 3.92 14.43 0.85
CA PRO A 78 4.88 15.38 0.26
C PRO A 78 6.35 15.08 0.56
N ASP A 79 6.63 14.41 1.68
CA ASP A 79 7.97 13.98 2.09
C ASP A 79 8.34 12.57 1.61
N CYS A 80 7.51 11.93 0.79
CA CYS A 80 7.66 10.58 0.23
C CYS A 80 7.76 9.44 1.27
N ARG A 81 7.48 9.70 2.55
CA ARG A 81 7.63 8.69 3.61
C ARG A 81 6.39 7.82 3.83
N TRP A 82 5.23 8.29 3.40
CA TRP A 82 3.96 7.62 3.57
C TRP A 82 3.22 7.49 2.25
N ILE A 83 2.37 6.47 2.16
CA ILE A 83 1.39 6.31 1.08
C ILE A 83 0.02 6.20 1.73
N ALA A 84 -0.87 7.15 1.44
CA ALA A 84 -2.28 7.07 1.78
C ALA A 84 -3.03 6.32 0.68
N PHE A 85 -4.04 5.54 1.03
CA PHE A 85 -4.84 4.78 0.06
C PHE A 85 -6.24 4.46 0.60
N SER A 86 -7.12 4.03 -0.29
CA SER A 86 -8.44 3.52 0.05
C SER A 86 -8.39 2.00 0.12
N GLY A 87 -8.67 1.40 1.28
CA GLY A 87 -8.60 -0.05 1.50
C GLY A 87 -9.95 -0.64 1.95
N GLU A 88 -10.22 -1.88 1.56
CA GLU A 88 -11.44 -2.64 1.91
C GLU A 88 -11.09 -3.81 2.85
N TYR A 89 -10.60 -3.52 4.06
CA TYR A 89 -10.13 -4.58 4.96
C TYR A 89 -11.24 -5.21 5.81
N ASP A 90 -12.22 -4.41 6.22
CA ASP A 90 -13.33 -4.87 7.08
C ASP A 90 -14.70 -4.76 6.38
N GLY A 91 -14.74 -5.01 5.08
CA GLY A 91 -15.97 -5.04 4.28
C GLY A 91 -16.46 -3.67 3.81
N THR A 92 -15.96 -2.56 4.35
CA THR A 92 -16.21 -1.21 3.87
C THR A 92 -14.92 -0.52 3.48
N ARG A 93 -14.99 0.36 2.48
CA ARG A 93 -13.81 1.12 2.05
C ARG A 93 -13.52 2.24 3.05
N GLN A 94 -12.29 2.30 3.53
CA GLN A 94 -11.80 3.30 4.47
C GLN A 94 -10.48 3.90 3.99
N VAL A 95 -10.04 4.98 4.64
CA VAL A 95 -8.73 5.59 4.38
C VAL A 95 -7.68 4.92 5.27
N TYR A 96 -6.59 4.53 4.65
CA TYR A 96 -5.42 3.93 5.29
C TYR A 96 -4.16 4.70 4.94
N ALA A 97 -3.13 4.53 5.75
CA ALA A 97 -1.77 4.97 5.44
C ALA A 97 -0.77 3.86 5.77
N ILE A 98 0.25 3.69 4.92
CA ILE A 98 1.35 2.74 5.09
C ILE A 98 2.68 3.48 4.90
N PRO A 99 3.75 3.16 5.64
CA PRO A 99 5.08 3.67 5.32
C PRO A 99 5.48 3.29 3.89
N ALA A 100 6.05 4.22 3.12
CA ALA A 100 6.48 3.95 1.75
C ALA A 100 7.58 2.87 1.66
N ALA A 101 8.32 2.66 2.75
CA ALA A 101 9.29 1.59 2.90
C ALA A 101 8.65 0.22 3.24
N GLY A 102 7.33 0.14 3.34
CA GLY A 102 6.60 -1.05 3.78
C GLY A 102 6.35 -1.08 5.29
N GLY A 103 5.48 -1.99 5.71
CA GLY A 103 5.06 -2.15 7.10
C GLY A 103 3.57 -2.45 7.22
N GLN A 104 3.01 -2.23 8.41
CA GLN A 104 1.59 -2.45 8.64
C GLN A 104 0.77 -1.22 8.24
N PRO A 105 -0.27 -1.38 7.42
CA PRO A 105 -1.22 -0.32 7.16
C PRO A 105 -1.94 0.13 8.43
N ARG A 106 -2.12 1.43 8.58
CA ARG A 106 -2.88 2.03 9.66
C ARG A 106 -4.19 2.59 9.13
N GLN A 107 -5.31 2.15 9.70
CA GLN A 107 -6.63 2.70 9.38
C GLN A 107 -6.79 4.08 10.01
N LEU A 108 -7.37 5.01 9.27
CA LEU A 108 -7.56 6.40 9.68
C LEU A 108 -9.04 6.80 9.77
N THR A 109 -9.94 6.08 9.11
CA THR A 109 -11.39 6.32 9.15
C THR A 109 -12.16 5.07 9.53
N TRP A 110 -13.29 5.23 10.25
CA TRP A 110 -14.12 4.12 10.75
C TRP A 110 -15.61 4.35 10.53
N TYR A 111 -15.98 5.03 9.48
CA TYR A 111 -17.36 5.36 9.23
C TYR A 111 -18.09 4.18 8.55
N ASN A 112 -19.10 3.64 9.23
CA ASN A 112 -19.92 2.53 8.75
C ASN A 112 -21.32 3.06 8.37
N ASP A 113 -21.41 3.80 7.29
CA ASP A 113 -22.64 4.50 6.96
C ASP A 113 -23.57 3.77 6.01
N VAL A 114 -23.10 2.74 5.37
CA VAL A 114 -23.72 2.34 4.12
C VAL A 114 -24.77 1.26 4.24
N GLY A 115 -25.08 0.77 5.42
CA GLY A 115 -26.09 -0.25 5.55
C GLY A 115 -25.97 -1.35 4.51
N ALA A 116 -27.06 -2.01 4.15
CA ALA A 116 -27.09 -3.12 3.18
C ALA A 116 -27.06 -2.68 1.71
N GLN A 117 -26.91 -1.40 1.40
CA GLN A 117 -26.91 -0.90 0.01
C GLN A 117 -25.47 -0.63 -0.46
N PRO A 118 -25.06 -1.17 -1.60
CA PRO A 118 -23.78 -0.79 -2.17
C PRO A 118 -23.74 0.71 -2.43
N PRO A 119 -22.59 1.37 -2.23
CA PRO A 119 -22.45 2.81 -2.45
C PRO A 119 -22.87 3.17 -3.86
N ARG A 120 -23.73 4.14 -3.98
CA ARG A 120 -24.16 4.64 -5.28
C ARG A 120 -22.99 5.35 -5.95
N GLY A 121 -22.39 4.69 -6.94
CA GLY A 121 -21.29 5.23 -7.72
C GLY A 121 -19.92 4.65 -7.43
N GLY A 122 -19.78 3.69 -6.52
CA GLY A 122 -18.55 2.87 -6.36
C GLY A 122 -17.31 3.62 -5.86
N THR A 123 -17.44 4.76 -5.19
CA THR A 123 -16.31 5.62 -4.84
C THR A 123 -16.38 6.19 -3.43
N ASP A 124 -16.89 5.42 -2.48
CA ASP A 124 -16.82 5.83 -1.09
C ASP A 124 -15.37 5.76 -0.60
N TYR A 125 -14.97 6.77 0.16
CA TYR A 125 -13.63 6.89 0.74
C TYR A 125 -12.50 6.80 -0.30
N ARG A 126 -12.57 7.66 -1.31
CA ARG A 126 -11.50 7.80 -2.28
C ARG A 126 -10.45 8.79 -1.76
N VAL A 127 -9.24 8.32 -1.54
CA VAL A 127 -8.08 9.20 -1.31
C VAL A 127 -7.85 10.05 -2.56
N LEU A 128 -7.73 11.36 -2.36
CA LEU A 128 -7.49 12.34 -3.41
C LEU A 128 -6.04 12.81 -3.39
N ASP A 129 -5.58 13.27 -2.22
CA ASP A 129 -4.23 13.82 -2.06
C ASP A 129 -3.89 14.01 -0.57
N TRP A 130 -2.74 14.60 -0.29
CA TRP A 130 -2.28 15.08 1.00
C TRP A 130 -2.37 16.60 1.09
N THR A 131 -2.48 17.12 2.32
CA THR A 131 -2.24 18.55 2.53
C THR A 131 -0.76 18.86 2.32
N PRO A 132 -0.39 20.08 1.87
CA PRO A 132 1.00 20.43 1.56
C PRO A 132 1.97 20.28 2.72
N ASP A 133 1.48 20.36 3.95
CA ASP A 133 2.27 20.17 5.17
C ASP A 133 2.49 18.68 5.54
N GLY A 134 1.88 17.75 4.77
CA GLY A 134 1.98 16.31 4.98
C GLY A 134 1.29 15.79 6.23
N LYS A 135 0.50 16.60 6.91
CA LYS A 135 -0.13 16.20 8.18
C LYS A 135 -1.48 15.54 8.02
N ASN A 136 -2.17 15.82 6.91
CA ASN A 136 -3.52 15.33 6.69
C ASN A 136 -3.69 14.74 5.31
N ILE A 137 -4.63 13.81 5.20
CA ILE A 137 -5.05 13.19 3.96
C ILE A 137 -6.39 13.77 3.54
N LEU A 138 -6.47 14.29 2.32
CA LEU A 138 -7.69 14.73 1.67
C LEU A 138 -8.35 13.52 1.00
N PHE A 139 -9.60 13.28 1.31
CA PHE A 139 -10.37 12.21 0.69
C PHE A 139 -11.81 12.66 0.39
N ARG A 140 -12.45 11.94 -0.50
CA ARG A 140 -13.86 12.11 -0.82
C ARG A 140 -14.65 10.96 -0.24
N ALA A 141 -15.75 11.28 0.42
CA ALA A 141 -16.71 10.30 0.91
C ALA A 141 -18.14 10.73 0.66
N ASN A 142 -19.04 9.76 0.52
CA ASN A 142 -20.48 10.00 0.48
C ASN A 142 -21.06 9.57 1.83
N ARG A 143 -21.38 10.53 2.68
CA ARG A 143 -21.89 10.31 4.04
C ARG A 143 -23.35 10.65 4.23
N VAL A 144 -23.99 11.15 3.19
CA VAL A 144 -25.40 11.57 3.26
C VAL A 144 -26.22 10.71 2.31
N ALA A 145 -26.99 9.79 2.87
CA ALA A 145 -27.75 8.79 2.11
C ALA A 145 -28.83 9.38 1.16
N THR A 146 -29.22 10.64 1.32
CA THR A 146 -30.42 11.17 0.67
C THR A 146 -30.16 12.17 -0.43
N ASP A 147 -29.01 12.80 -0.53
CA ASP A 147 -28.89 13.97 -1.40
C ASP A 147 -27.62 14.06 -2.25
N ASP A 148 -26.62 13.18 -2.10
CA ASP A 148 -25.36 13.47 -2.71
C ASP A 148 -24.92 12.45 -3.76
N ARG A 149 -25.26 12.76 -5.01
CA ARG A 149 -24.69 12.06 -6.18
C ARG A 149 -23.21 12.32 -6.35
N GLY A 150 -22.61 13.14 -5.50
CA GLY A 150 -21.31 13.72 -5.70
C GLY A 150 -20.23 13.39 -4.65
N GLY A 151 -20.56 12.97 -3.45
CA GLY A 151 -19.62 12.85 -2.32
C GLY A 151 -18.91 14.17 -1.98
N ARG A 152 -18.57 14.38 -0.72
CA ARG A 152 -17.93 15.60 -0.23
C ARG A 152 -16.46 15.37 0.11
N PRO A 153 -15.60 16.38 -0.01
CA PRO A 153 -14.24 16.30 0.49
C PRO A 153 -14.21 16.35 2.01
N PHE A 154 -13.32 15.56 2.59
CA PHE A 154 -13.01 15.52 4.01
C PHE A 154 -11.51 15.46 4.19
N VAL A 155 -11.05 15.78 5.39
CA VAL A 155 -9.64 15.72 5.77
C VAL A 155 -9.52 14.88 7.03
N VAL A 156 -8.54 13.95 7.06
CA VAL A 156 -8.23 13.14 8.24
C VAL A 156 -6.75 13.30 8.58
N PRO A 157 -6.40 13.51 9.89
CA PRO A 157 -5.01 13.59 10.29
C PRO A 157 -4.28 12.25 10.13
N LEU A 158 -3.00 12.29 9.69
CA LEU A 158 -2.15 11.10 9.63
C LEU A 158 -2.00 10.45 11.01
N ASP A 159 -1.90 11.24 12.07
CA ASP A 159 -1.75 10.71 13.43
C ASP A 159 -3.03 10.17 14.04
N GLY A 160 -4.12 10.20 13.29
CA GLY A 160 -5.46 9.81 13.74
C GLY A 160 -6.21 11.00 14.33
N GLY A 161 -7.49 10.83 14.53
CA GLY A 161 -8.37 11.87 15.06
C GLY A 161 -9.68 11.96 14.28
N MET A 162 -10.46 12.99 14.59
CA MET A 162 -11.72 13.23 13.88
C MET A 162 -11.43 13.84 12.50
N GLU A 163 -12.12 13.32 11.54
CA GLU A 163 -12.19 13.87 10.19
C GLU A 163 -13.05 15.14 10.17
N THR A 164 -12.67 16.12 9.39
CA THR A 164 -13.34 17.41 9.22
C THR A 164 -13.65 17.73 7.76
#